data_6ec5b1248bb4f9faff1e7871e2065888
#
_entry.id   6ec5b1248bb4f9faff1e7871e2065888
#
_cell.length_a   1.000
_cell.length_b   1.000
_cell.length_c   1.000
_cell.angle_alpha   90.00
_cell.angle_beta   90.00
_cell.angle_gamma   90.00
#
_symmetry.space_group_name_H-M   'P 1'
#
loop_
_entity.id
_entity.type
_entity.pdbx_description
1 polymer ?
#
loop_
_entity_poly.entity_id
_entity_poly.type
_entity_poly.pdbx_seq_one_letter_code
_entity_poly.pdbx_strand_id
1 'polypeptide(L)'
;MNLIAKTRMFMPGPTPCLPEAIAQALVTPMHHRKDDFKNLFREVQAGLQQVFKTRSEVLILACSGSGGMEASMVNTMAPGEKALLVVAGKFGERWIELADTFGIERVTIQVPYGESVEPAQVAAALEAHPDISAVFLQATETSTGAMNDLEGIAAQVRKREDVILVVDAITGLGTTPIRTDEWGLDIVVGGSQKAFMVPPGVAMLSISERAWRRIEKCGRPRYYLDLLRERKAQAQGQSAYTPAISVIQGLKAALDLILKMGVDNLVANATLQAGAARAAIKCWGMQIFPRVSGNAVTAFIPPTGVDPSKVMKMMRDRFGVLISGGQGSMKGKILRIGHLGYFDFLETLGMIGCLEIALTEAGAELEIGSGCRAALEYYREFGRSQ
;
A
#
# COMPACT_ATOMS: atom_id res chain seq x y z
N MET A 1 -11.61 -16.93 -31.55
CA MET A 1 -10.28 -17.57 -31.71
C MET A 1 -9.73 -17.80 -30.31
N ASN A 2 -9.51 -19.06 -29.91
CA ASN A 2 -8.97 -19.39 -28.57
C ASN A 2 -7.42 -19.35 -28.65
N LEU A 3 -6.85 -18.19 -28.39
CA LEU A 3 -5.38 -18.01 -28.32
C LEU A 3 -4.88 -18.24 -26.90
N ILE A 4 -3.61 -18.60 -26.75
CA ILE A 4 -2.96 -18.67 -25.44
C ILE A 4 -2.92 -17.25 -24.85
N ALA A 5 -3.55 -17.04 -23.71
CA ALA A 5 -3.52 -15.81 -22.95
C ALA A 5 -3.10 -16.08 -21.50
N LYS A 6 -2.07 -15.39 -21.02
CA LYS A 6 -1.69 -15.41 -19.60
C LYS A 6 -2.52 -14.37 -18.85
N THR A 7 -3.00 -14.70 -17.65
CA THR A 7 -3.57 -13.69 -16.76
C THR A 7 -2.47 -12.79 -16.21
N ARG A 8 -2.64 -11.47 -16.36
CA ARG A 8 -1.74 -10.45 -15.84
C ARG A 8 -2.52 -9.47 -14.98
N MET A 9 -2.07 -9.30 -13.75
CA MET A 9 -2.76 -8.47 -12.75
C MET A 9 -2.09 -7.10 -12.63
N PHE A 10 -2.70 -6.09 -13.21
CA PHE A 10 -2.35 -4.67 -13.03
C PHE A 10 -3.37 -3.96 -12.12
N MET A 11 -3.94 -4.72 -11.18
CA MET A 11 -4.79 -4.17 -10.12
C MET A 11 -3.95 -3.68 -8.95
N PRO A 12 -4.44 -2.70 -8.15
CA PRO A 12 -3.73 -2.22 -6.96
C PRO A 12 -3.59 -3.24 -5.82
N GLY A 13 -4.09 -4.46 -6.00
CA GLY A 13 -3.95 -5.57 -5.06
C GLY A 13 -5.20 -6.48 -5.02
N PRO A 14 -5.02 -7.80 -4.80
CA PRO A 14 -3.71 -8.45 -4.68
C PRO A 14 -2.88 -8.30 -5.96
N THR A 15 -1.56 -8.44 -5.84
CA THR A 15 -0.61 -8.19 -6.93
C THR A 15 0.04 -9.48 -7.41
N PRO A 16 0.70 -9.49 -8.60
CA PRO A 16 1.49 -10.63 -9.03
C PRO A 16 2.53 -11.00 -7.98
N CYS A 17 2.56 -12.30 -7.65
CA CYS A 17 3.51 -12.83 -6.70
C CYS A 17 4.82 -13.22 -7.39
N LEU A 18 5.93 -13.14 -6.66
CA LEU A 18 7.22 -13.67 -7.05
C LEU A 18 7.12 -15.20 -7.17
N PRO A 19 7.50 -15.84 -8.31
CA PRO A 19 7.43 -17.30 -8.46
C PRO A 19 8.18 -18.07 -7.37
N GLU A 20 9.35 -17.60 -6.97
CA GLU A 20 10.17 -18.18 -5.91
C GLU A 20 9.45 -18.11 -4.55
N ALA A 21 8.72 -17.03 -4.28
CA ALA A 21 7.93 -16.89 -3.06
C ALA A 21 6.75 -17.89 -3.04
N ILE A 22 6.11 -18.11 -4.18
CA ILE A 22 5.06 -19.14 -4.32
C ILE A 22 5.66 -20.53 -4.14
N ALA A 23 6.81 -20.82 -4.77
CA ALA A 23 7.50 -22.11 -4.61
C ALA A 23 7.85 -22.38 -3.13
N GLN A 24 8.38 -21.39 -2.42
CA GLN A 24 8.69 -21.52 -0.98
C GLN A 24 7.42 -21.65 -0.12
N ALA A 25 6.32 -21.01 -0.48
CA ALA A 25 5.06 -21.14 0.24
C ALA A 25 4.40 -22.52 0.07
N LEU A 26 4.77 -23.27 -0.98
CA LEU A 26 4.25 -24.61 -1.27
C LEU A 26 5.10 -25.76 -0.69
N VAL A 27 6.29 -25.48 -0.15
CA VAL A 27 7.07 -26.52 0.55
C VAL A 27 6.41 -26.90 1.87
N THR A 28 6.76 -28.07 2.41
CA THR A 28 6.25 -28.54 3.69
C THR A 28 6.40 -27.46 4.77
N PRO A 29 5.32 -27.06 5.46
CA PRO A 29 5.41 -26.03 6.49
C PRO A 29 6.32 -26.45 7.63
N MET A 30 7.19 -25.54 8.05
CA MET A 30 8.00 -25.70 9.26
C MET A 30 7.11 -25.68 10.50
N HIS A 31 7.51 -26.37 11.55
CA HIS A 31 6.79 -26.25 12.81
C HIS A 31 7.19 -24.95 13.51
N HIS A 32 6.25 -24.04 13.69
CA HIS A 32 6.45 -22.65 14.14
C HIS A 32 7.10 -22.48 15.52
N ARG A 33 7.30 -23.56 16.30
CA ARG A 33 8.01 -23.52 17.61
C ARG A 33 9.37 -24.18 17.58
N LYS A 34 9.84 -24.61 16.41
CA LYS A 34 11.17 -25.19 16.23
C LYS A 34 12.17 -24.12 15.77
N ASP A 35 13.45 -24.39 16.01
CA ASP A 35 14.51 -23.40 15.81
C ASP A 35 14.68 -23.00 14.34
N ASP A 36 14.44 -23.90 13.39
CA ASP A 36 14.48 -23.59 11.96
C ASP A 36 13.49 -22.46 11.62
N PHE A 37 12.24 -22.56 12.10
CA PHE A 37 11.25 -21.49 11.89
C PHE A 37 11.61 -20.23 12.66
N LYS A 38 12.08 -20.35 13.91
CA LYS A 38 12.48 -19.17 14.70
C LYS A 38 13.59 -18.36 14.03
N ASN A 39 14.55 -19.06 13.42
CA ASN A 39 15.64 -18.42 12.69
C ASN A 39 15.14 -17.73 11.44
N LEU A 40 14.33 -18.43 10.61
CA LEU A 40 13.67 -17.85 9.45
C LEU A 40 12.83 -16.63 9.83
N PHE A 41 12.07 -16.70 10.93
CA PHE A 41 11.23 -15.61 11.40
C PHE A 41 12.04 -14.36 11.76
N ARG A 42 13.18 -14.54 12.46
CA ARG A 42 14.10 -13.43 12.78
C ARG A 42 14.74 -12.82 11.53
N GLU A 43 15.11 -13.65 10.55
CA GLU A 43 15.63 -13.17 9.27
C GLU A 43 14.59 -12.34 8.52
N VAL A 44 13.31 -12.77 8.52
CA VAL A 44 12.21 -12.02 7.95
C VAL A 44 12.03 -10.67 8.67
N GLN A 45 12.04 -10.66 9.99
CA GLN A 45 11.95 -9.41 10.77
C GLN A 45 13.09 -8.45 10.43
N ALA A 46 14.33 -8.94 10.38
CA ALA A 46 15.49 -8.14 10.01
C ALA A 46 15.41 -7.59 8.57
N GLY A 47 14.91 -8.38 7.64
CA GLY A 47 14.63 -7.93 6.27
C GLY A 47 13.54 -6.86 6.21
N LEU A 48 12.48 -7.03 6.97
CA LEU A 48 11.40 -6.04 7.06
C LEU A 48 11.88 -4.70 7.64
N GLN A 49 12.75 -4.71 8.66
CA GLN A 49 13.34 -3.48 9.20
C GLN A 49 14.03 -2.65 8.11
N GLN A 50 14.74 -3.30 7.18
CA GLN A 50 15.39 -2.61 6.07
C GLN A 50 14.37 -2.02 5.10
N VAL A 51 13.30 -2.75 4.76
CA VAL A 51 12.23 -2.25 3.84
C VAL A 51 11.47 -1.09 4.47
N PHE A 52 11.18 -1.16 5.77
CA PHE A 52 10.52 -0.09 6.51
C PHE A 52 11.43 1.09 6.83
N LYS A 53 12.73 0.99 6.55
CA LYS A 53 13.73 2.02 6.92
C LYS A 53 13.66 2.35 8.43
N THR A 54 13.69 1.32 9.28
CA THR A 54 13.55 1.46 10.74
C THR A 54 14.50 0.54 11.50
N ARG A 55 14.91 0.96 12.68
CA ARG A 55 15.58 0.14 13.69
C ARG A 55 14.60 -0.43 14.72
N SER A 56 13.37 0.05 14.70
CA SER A 56 12.30 -0.43 15.57
C SER A 56 11.87 -1.86 15.21
N GLU A 57 11.22 -2.53 16.15
CA GLU A 57 10.65 -3.85 15.91
C GLU A 57 9.58 -3.79 14.80
N VAL A 58 9.60 -4.78 13.90
CA VAL A 58 8.53 -4.98 12.93
C VAL A 58 7.79 -6.27 13.29
N LEU A 59 6.56 -6.14 13.79
CA LEU A 59 5.71 -7.27 14.11
C LEU A 59 5.06 -7.84 12.85
N ILE A 60 4.89 -9.16 12.83
CA ILE A 60 4.27 -9.93 11.76
C ILE A 60 2.98 -10.55 12.29
N LEU A 61 1.84 -10.15 11.74
CA LEU A 61 0.51 -10.60 12.16
C LEU A 61 -0.14 -11.46 11.08
N ALA A 62 -0.77 -12.57 11.50
CA ALA A 62 -1.53 -13.44 10.60
C ALA A 62 -2.91 -12.83 10.29
N CYS A 63 -2.93 -11.78 9.47
CA CYS A 63 -4.14 -11.09 9.01
C CYS A 63 -3.86 -10.31 7.72
N SER A 64 -4.88 -9.71 7.12
CA SER A 64 -4.70 -8.74 6.04
C SER A 64 -4.25 -7.38 6.59
N GLY A 65 -3.84 -6.45 5.68
CA GLY A 65 -3.52 -5.09 6.07
C GLY A 65 -4.64 -4.39 6.89
N SER A 66 -5.92 -4.71 6.61
CA SER A 66 -7.04 -4.21 7.42
C SER A 66 -6.97 -4.65 8.89
N GLY A 67 -6.54 -5.89 9.14
CA GLY A 67 -6.27 -6.35 10.50
C GLY A 67 -5.08 -5.61 11.14
N GLY A 68 -4.08 -5.21 10.35
CA GLY A 68 -2.99 -4.35 10.81
C GLY A 68 -3.48 -2.93 11.18
N MET A 69 -4.39 -2.35 10.39
CA MET A 69 -5.05 -1.08 10.72
C MET A 69 -5.84 -1.20 12.02
N GLU A 70 -6.69 -2.23 12.15
CA GLU A 70 -7.44 -2.51 13.38
C GLU A 70 -6.51 -2.68 14.58
N ALA A 71 -5.47 -3.52 14.43
CA ALA A 71 -4.49 -3.74 15.50
C ALA A 71 -3.84 -2.43 15.95
N SER A 72 -3.43 -1.56 15.03
CA SER A 72 -2.83 -0.28 15.37
C SER A 72 -3.80 0.61 16.15
N MET A 73 -5.07 0.68 15.75
CA MET A 73 -6.07 1.52 16.40
C MET A 73 -6.46 1.01 17.79
N VAL A 74 -6.81 -0.27 17.93
CA VAL A 74 -7.28 -0.82 19.21
C VAL A 74 -6.17 -0.95 20.27
N ASN A 75 -4.92 -0.94 19.86
CA ASN A 75 -3.79 -0.97 20.78
C ASN A 75 -3.28 0.42 21.17
N THR A 76 -3.66 1.48 20.47
CA THR A 76 -3.15 2.83 20.71
C THR A 76 -4.20 3.80 21.26
N MET A 77 -5.50 3.50 21.10
CA MET A 77 -6.59 4.37 21.53
C MET A 77 -7.23 3.83 22.80
N ALA A 78 -6.91 4.43 23.95
CA ALA A 78 -7.54 4.10 25.23
C ALA A 78 -9.02 4.54 25.24
N PRO A 79 -9.87 3.94 26.12
CA PRO A 79 -11.22 4.42 26.29
C PRO A 79 -11.29 5.92 26.64
N GLY A 80 -12.14 6.69 25.95
CA GLY A 80 -12.31 8.13 26.14
C GLY A 80 -11.29 9.01 25.43
N GLU A 81 -10.31 8.44 24.71
CA GLU A 81 -9.37 9.22 23.90
C GLU A 81 -9.94 9.55 22.51
N LYS A 82 -9.44 10.64 21.92
CA LYS A 82 -9.87 11.19 20.64
C LYS A 82 -8.80 11.02 19.57
N ALA A 83 -9.21 10.54 18.39
CA ALA A 83 -8.36 10.39 17.21
C ALA A 83 -8.58 11.52 16.19
N LEU A 84 -7.54 11.89 15.45
CA LEU A 84 -7.64 12.63 14.19
C LEU A 84 -7.55 11.65 13.04
N LEU A 85 -8.57 11.60 12.19
CA LEU A 85 -8.62 10.76 11.01
C LEU A 85 -8.48 11.59 9.75
N VAL A 86 -7.50 11.23 8.90
CA VAL A 86 -7.29 11.85 7.58
C VAL A 86 -7.96 10.97 6.52
N VAL A 87 -8.92 11.54 5.78
CA VAL A 87 -9.77 10.81 4.84
C VAL A 87 -9.71 11.46 3.46
N ALA A 88 -9.03 10.81 2.51
CA ALA A 88 -8.88 11.25 1.13
C ALA A 88 -9.49 10.25 0.12
N GLY A 89 -10.20 9.22 0.60
CA GLY A 89 -10.83 8.19 -0.20
C GLY A 89 -11.28 6.97 0.60
N LYS A 90 -11.56 5.87 -0.11
CA LYS A 90 -12.19 4.67 0.47
C LYS A 90 -11.36 4.00 1.57
N PHE A 91 -10.03 4.05 1.49
CA PHE A 91 -9.19 3.47 2.55
C PHE A 91 -9.04 4.41 3.75
N GLY A 92 -9.17 5.74 3.54
CA GLY A 92 -9.34 6.70 4.62
C GLY A 92 -10.65 6.50 5.38
N GLU A 93 -11.76 6.23 4.68
CA GLU A 93 -13.06 5.93 5.28
C GLU A 93 -13.00 4.70 6.21
N ARG A 94 -12.08 3.75 5.96
CA ARG A 94 -11.90 2.58 6.84
C ARG A 94 -11.47 2.97 8.25
N TRP A 95 -10.69 4.03 8.43
CA TRP A 95 -10.40 4.54 9.77
C TRP A 95 -11.65 5.03 10.50
N ILE A 96 -12.62 5.62 9.76
CA ILE A 96 -13.93 5.99 10.33
C ILE A 96 -14.68 4.72 10.77
N GLU A 97 -14.78 3.72 9.87
CA GLU A 97 -15.47 2.45 10.16
C GLU A 97 -14.88 1.77 11.41
N LEU A 98 -13.55 1.78 11.55
CA LEU A 98 -12.87 1.23 12.73
C LEU A 98 -13.15 2.07 13.99
N ALA A 99 -13.06 3.39 13.92
CA ALA A 99 -13.34 4.25 15.07
C ALA A 99 -14.78 4.08 15.57
N ASP A 100 -15.75 4.02 14.65
CA ASP A 100 -17.16 3.79 14.97
C ASP A 100 -17.37 2.40 15.60
N THR A 101 -16.75 1.36 15.05
CA THR A 101 -16.85 -0.01 15.56
C THR A 101 -16.35 -0.13 17.00
N PHE A 102 -15.26 0.56 17.32
CA PHE A 102 -14.64 0.48 18.65
C PHE A 102 -15.03 1.64 19.59
N GLY A 103 -15.99 2.48 19.22
CA GLY A 103 -16.45 3.60 20.04
C GLY A 103 -15.33 4.58 20.37
N ILE A 104 -14.51 4.96 19.38
CA ILE A 104 -13.41 5.92 19.51
C ILE A 104 -13.92 7.28 19.04
N GLU A 105 -13.82 8.29 19.91
CA GLU A 105 -14.11 9.67 19.54
C GLU A 105 -13.13 10.16 18.47
N ARG A 106 -13.62 10.96 17.52
CA ARG A 106 -12.80 11.41 16.40
C ARG A 106 -13.09 12.83 15.93
N VAL A 107 -12.04 13.46 15.43
CA VAL A 107 -12.08 14.58 14.48
C VAL A 107 -11.70 14.04 13.12
N THR A 108 -12.31 14.52 12.04
CA THR A 108 -12.03 14.03 10.69
C THR A 108 -11.66 15.19 9.79
N ILE A 109 -10.49 15.11 9.16
CA ILE A 109 -10.16 15.93 7.99
C ILE A 109 -10.55 15.12 6.76
N GLN A 110 -11.58 15.55 6.07
CA GLN A 110 -12.06 14.90 4.84
C GLN A 110 -11.86 15.83 3.64
N VAL A 111 -11.14 15.32 2.64
CA VAL A 111 -10.95 16.01 1.35
C VAL A 111 -11.68 15.26 0.23
N PRO A 112 -12.01 15.93 -0.88
CA PRO A 112 -12.59 15.27 -2.05
C PRO A 112 -11.68 14.14 -2.56
N TYR A 113 -12.28 13.11 -3.13
CA TYR A 113 -11.53 12.00 -3.76
C TYR A 113 -10.62 12.54 -4.87
N GLY A 114 -9.34 12.19 -4.82
CA GLY A 114 -8.30 12.69 -5.73
C GLY A 114 -7.49 13.86 -5.17
N GLU A 115 -7.96 14.49 -4.09
CA GLU A 115 -7.17 15.48 -3.35
C GLU A 115 -6.31 14.82 -2.27
N SER A 116 -5.30 15.55 -1.81
CA SER A 116 -4.43 15.16 -0.69
C SER A 116 -4.61 16.14 0.47
N VAL A 117 -4.42 15.65 1.69
CA VAL A 117 -4.46 16.51 2.87
C VAL A 117 -3.14 17.27 2.99
N GLU A 118 -3.24 18.58 3.17
CA GLU A 118 -2.06 19.44 3.37
C GLU A 118 -1.60 19.38 4.83
N PRO A 119 -0.28 19.41 5.11
CA PRO A 119 0.25 19.42 6.48
C PRO A 119 -0.34 20.52 7.37
N ALA A 120 -0.65 21.69 6.80
CA ALA A 120 -1.26 22.81 7.51
C ALA A 120 -2.68 22.48 8.05
N GLN A 121 -3.44 21.64 7.35
CA GLN A 121 -4.76 21.21 7.82
C GLN A 121 -4.65 20.32 9.07
N VAL A 122 -3.64 19.44 9.09
CA VAL A 122 -3.35 18.59 10.26
C VAL A 122 -2.88 19.46 11.44
N ALA A 123 -1.99 20.43 11.21
CA ALA A 123 -1.56 21.37 12.23
C ALA A 123 -2.73 22.14 12.86
N ALA A 124 -3.61 22.71 12.02
CA ALA A 124 -4.80 23.46 12.47
C ALA A 124 -5.76 22.58 13.26
N ALA A 125 -5.98 21.32 12.85
CA ALA A 125 -6.83 20.39 13.57
C ALA A 125 -6.26 20.02 14.96
N LEU A 126 -4.93 19.82 15.05
CA LEU A 126 -4.25 19.53 16.33
C LEU A 126 -4.26 20.74 17.27
N GLU A 127 -4.20 21.95 16.75
CA GLU A 127 -4.32 23.18 17.53
C GLU A 127 -5.75 23.40 18.05
N ALA A 128 -6.74 23.19 17.17
CA ALA A 128 -8.17 23.35 17.52
C ALA A 128 -8.67 22.26 18.50
N HIS A 129 -8.03 21.09 18.53
CA HIS A 129 -8.41 19.95 19.35
C HIS A 129 -7.20 19.43 20.15
N PRO A 130 -6.85 20.09 21.27
CA PRO A 130 -5.68 19.71 22.09
C PRO A 130 -5.83 18.34 22.78
N ASP A 131 -7.02 17.77 22.81
CA ASP A 131 -7.36 16.45 23.34
C ASP A 131 -7.15 15.29 22.35
N ILE A 132 -6.73 15.58 21.11
CA ILE A 132 -6.33 14.54 20.16
C ILE A 132 -5.04 13.86 20.65
N SER A 133 -5.05 12.52 20.60
CA SER A 133 -3.98 11.67 21.10
C SER A 133 -3.31 10.81 20.05
N ALA A 134 -3.91 10.66 18.87
CA ALA A 134 -3.32 9.96 17.72
C ALA A 134 -3.86 10.49 16.38
N VAL A 135 -3.02 10.46 15.34
CA VAL A 135 -3.38 10.78 13.95
C VAL A 135 -3.30 9.52 13.13
N PHE A 136 -4.32 9.23 12.34
CA PHE A 136 -4.38 8.08 11.42
C PHE A 136 -4.56 8.55 9.98
N LEU A 137 -3.70 8.09 9.07
CA LEU A 137 -3.79 8.44 7.66
C LEU A 137 -3.25 7.33 6.75
N GLN A 138 -3.48 7.49 5.42
CA GLN A 138 -2.84 6.69 4.38
C GLN A 138 -1.63 7.42 3.80
N ALA A 139 -0.51 6.71 3.56
CA ALA A 139 0.57 7.23 2.74
C ALA A 139 0.10 7.44 1.29
N THR A 140 -0.60 6.43 0.74
CA THR A 140 -1.21 6.47 -0.58
C THR A 140 -2.66 6.00 -0.50
N GLU A 141 -3.60 6.80 -0.98
CA GLU A 141 -5.00 6.42 -1.08
C GLU A 141 -5.23 5.60 -2.36
N THR A 142 -5.27 4.29 -2.21
CA THR A 142 -5.32 3.33 -3.34
C THR A 142 -6.58 3.46 -4.20
N SER A 143 -7.68 3.95 -3.63
CA SER A 143 -8.96 4.10 -4.37
C SER A 143 -8.91 5.22 -5.39
N THR A 144 -7.99 6.16 -5.25
CA THR A 144 -7.85 7.35 -6.12
C THR A 144 -6.46 7.50 -6.74
N GLY A 145 -5.44 6.85 -6.18
CA GLY A 145 -4.03 7.04 -6.53
C GLY A 145 -3.41 8.30 -5.92
N ALA A 146 -4.13 9.02 -5.05
CA ALA A 146 -3.61 10.21 -4.39
C ALA A 146 -2.55 9.85 -3.33
N MET A 147 -1.54 10.70 -3.17
CA MET A 147 -0.47 10.56 -2.19
C MET A 147 -0.49 11.75 -1.24
N ASN A 148 -0.46 11.49 0.07
CA ASN A 148 -0.31 12.52 1.08
C ASN A 148 1.17 12.89 1.28
N ASP A 149 1.42 14.15 1.64
CA ASP A 149 2.74 14.61 2.09
C ASP A 149 3.03 14.08 3.49
N LEU A 150 3.53 12.83 3.54
CA LEU A 150 3.76 12.13 4.79
C LEU A 150 4.85 12.77 5.64
N GLU A 151 5.92 13.27 5.03
CA GLU A 151 7.01 13.97 5.72
C GLU A 151 6.52 15.27 6.35
N GLY A 152 5.82 16.11 5.60
CA GLY A 152 5.25 17.35 6.08
C GLY A 152 4.21 17.13 7.18
N ILE A 153 3.33 16.13 7.05
CA ILE A 153 2.36 15.77 8.09
C ILE A 153 3.06 15.28 9.36
N ALA A 154 4.05 14.39 9.21
CA ALA A 154 4.82 13.89 10.35
C ALA A 154 5.53 15.02 11.10
N ALA A 155 6.10 16.00 10.39
CA ALA A 155 6.72 17.17 10.98
C ALA A 155 5.74 18.01 11.83
N GLN A 156 4.45 18.08 11.46
CA GLN A 156 3.44 18.77 12.27
C GLN A 156 3.07 17.96 13.51
N VAL A 157 2.83 16.65 13.36
CA VAL A 157 2.46 15.77 14.48
C VAL A 157 3.56 15.71 15.52
N ARG A 158 4.82 15.68 15.12
CA ARG A 158 5.99 15.65 16.03
C ARG A 158 6.16 16.88 16.92
N LYS A 159 5.49 18.00 16.64
CA LYS A 159 5.46 19.14 17.53
C LYS A 159 4.71 18.86 18.84
N ARG A 160 3.95 17.77 18.87
CA ARG A 160 3.18 17.26 19.99
C ARG A 160 3.77 15.92 20.46
N GLU A 161 4.44 15.91 21.62
CA GLU A 161 5.05 14.68 22.17
C GLU A 161 4.02 13.64 22.63
N ASP A 162 2.82 14.07 22.99
CA ASP A 162 1.70 13.26 23.45
C ASP A 162 0.88 12.61 22.30
N VAL A 163 1.07 13.04 21.06
CA VAL A 163 0.33 12.56 19.88
C VAL A 163 1.19 11.63 19.04
N ILE A 164 0.69 10.44 18.73
CA ILE A 164 1.36 9.49 17.81
C ILE A 164 0.80 9.57 16.39
N LEU A 165 1.62 9.18 15.42
CA LEU A 165 1.26 9.09 14.01
C LEU A 165 1.21 7.65 13.54
N VAL A 166 0.04 7.20 13.10
CA VAL A 166 -0.23 5.86 12.54
C VAL A 166 -0.47 5.96 11.05
N VAL A 167 0.32 5.25 10.27
CA VAL A 167 0.31 5.34 8.81
C VAL A 167 -0.08 4.00 8.19
N ASP A 168 -1.19 3.98 7.47
CA ASP A 168 -1.44 2.93 6.49
C ASP A 168 -0.53 3.13 5.28
N ALA A 169 0.53 2.34 5.21
CA ALA A 169 1.48 2.30 4.12
C ALA A 169 1.37 1.00 3.30
N ILE A 170 0.23 0.31 3.38
CA ILE A 170 0.03 -1.00 2.74
C ILE A 170 0.36 -0.95 1.25
N THR A 171 -0.01 0.11 0.55
CA THR A 171 0.37 0.32 -0.86
C THR A 171 1.55 1.28 -1.05
N GLY A 172 1.92 2.02 -0.01
CA GLY A 172 3.02 2.99 -0.03
C GLY A 172 4.40 2.34 0.08
N LEU A 173 4.55 1.35 0.97
CA LEU A 173 5.81 0.62 1.14
C LEU A 173 6.25 -0.03 -0.18
N GLY A 174 7.50 0.22 -0.58
CA GLY A 174 8.09 -0.28 -1.81
C GLY A 174 7.61 0.40 -3.10
N THR A 175 6.72 1.41 -3.01
CA THR A 175 6.26 2.18 -4.17
C THR A 175 6.51 3.68 -4.07
N THR A 176 6.61 4.19 -2.84
CA THR A 176 7.00 5.57 -2.53
C THR A 176 8.08 5.54 -1.45
N PRO A 177 8.96 6.55 -1.38
CA PRO A 177 9.89 6.66 -0.27
C PRO A 177 9.11 6.77 1.05
N ILE A 178 9.36 5.84 1.97
CA ILE A 178 8.87 5.90 3.35
C ILE A 178 10.07 5.72 4.27
N ARG A 179 10.39 6.76 5.03
CA ARG A 179 11.56 6.81 5.90
C ARG A 179 11.09 6.84 7.35
N THR A 180 10.71 5.68 7.86
CA THR A 180 10.00 5.52 9.14
C THR A 180 10.70 6.25 10.28
N ASP A 181 11.97 5.97 10.52
CA ASP A 181 12.72 6.58 11.63
C ASP A 181 13.04 8.05 11.37
N GLU A 182 13.46 8.40 10.14
CA GLU A 182 13.85 9.76 9.77
C GLU A 182 12.68 10.73 9.90
N TRP A 183 11.51 10.34 9.45
CA TRP A 183 10.30 11.15 9.56
C TRP A 183 9.60 11.03 10.92
N GLY A 184 10.00 10.06 11.75
CA GLY A 184 9.44 9.82 13.09
C GLY A 184 8.02 9.31 13.05
N LEU A 185 7.74 8.37 12.16
CA LEU A 185 6.47 7.68 12.09
C LEU A 185 6.37 6.67 13.24
N ASP A 186 5.25 6.64 13.94
CA ASP A 186 5.12 5.83 15.15
C ASP A 186 4.68 4.41 14.87
N ILE A 187 3.67 4.24 14.00
CA ILE A 187 3.26 2.93 13.50
C ILE A 187 3.11 3.03 11.99
N VAL A 188 3.77 2.11 11.28
CA VAL A 188 3.64 1.98 9.83
C VAL A 188 3.12 0.59 9.51
N VAL A 189 1.97 0.53 8.82
CA VAL A 189 1.29 -0.72 8.47
C VAL A 189 1.61 -1.12 7.04
N GLY A 190 2.11 -2.35 6.85
CA GLY A 190 2.35 -2.99 5.55
C GLY A 190 1.45 -4.22 5.33
N GLY A 191 1.43 -4.72 4.10
CA GLY A 191 0.67 -5.92 3.75
C GLY A 191 1.37 -6.78 2.70
N SER A 192 1.37 -8.10 2.90
CA SER A 192 2.13 -9.07 2.09
C SER A 192 1.77 -9.07 0.61
N GLN A 193 0.48 -8.87 0.26
CA GLN A 193 -0.06 -8.97 -1.09
C GLN A 193 0.12 -7.70 -1.95
N LYS A 194 1.03 -6.83 -1.57
CA LYS A 194 1.35 -5.56 -2.26
C LYS A 194 2.76 -5.61 -2.84
N ALA A 195 3.58 -4.60 -2.62
CA ALA A 195 4.94 -4.57 -3.16
C ALA A 195 5.87 -5.68 -2.63
N PHE A 196 5.48 -6.40 -1.59
CA PHE A 196 6.21 -7.58 -1.12
C PHE A 196 6.03 -8.81 -2.03
N MET A 197 5.13 -8.80 -3.00
CA MET A 197 5.00 -9.84 -4.04
C MET A 197 4.72 -11.26 -3.51
N VAL A 198 3.99 -11.38 -2.39
CA VAL A 198 3.58 -12.67 -1.79
C VAL A 198 2.06 -12.73 -1.64
N PRO A 199 1.47 -13.92 -1.47
CA PRO A 199 0.03 -14.05 -1.24
C PRO A 199 -0.45 -13.22 -0.04
N PRO A 200 -1.76 -12.85 -0.01
CA PRO A 200 -2.35 -12.22 1.16
C PRO A 200 -2.31 -13.17 2.37
N GLY A 201 -2.25 -12.63 3.57
CA GLY A 201 -2.29 -13.41 4.82
C GLY A 201 -1.42 -12.87 5.94
N VAL A 202 -0.56 -11.88 5.64
CA VAL A 202 0.32 -11.26 6.64
C VAL A 202 0.22 -9.75 6.57
N ALA A 203 0.03 -9.10 7.72
CA ALA A 203 0.29 -7.69 7.93
C ALA A 203 1.59 -7.50 8.72
N MET A 204 2.31 -6.44 8.44
CA MET A 204 3.55 -6.07 9.11
C MET A 204 3.38 -4.69 9.74
N LEU A 205 3.80 -4.52 10.99
CA LEU A 205 3.71 -3.26 11.72
C LEU A 205 5.08 -2.89 12.29
N SER A 206 5.67 -1.80 11.80
CA SER A 206 6.77 -1.12 12.50
C SER A 206 6.18 -0.32 13.66
N ILE A 207 6.77 -0.40 14.85
CA ILE A 207 6.24 0.25 16.05
C ILE A 207 7.37 0.96 16.80
N SER A 208 7.26 2.29 16.93
CA SER A 208 8.23 3.11 17.65
C SER A 208 8.18 2.91 19.16
N GLU A 209 9.25 3.25 19.88
CA GLU A 209 9.25 3.24 21.33
C GLU A 209 8.20 4.19 21.94
N ARG A 210 7.86 5.27 21.25
CA ARG A 210 6.79 6.20 21.64
C ARG A 210 5.43 5.52 21.56
N ALA A 211 5.18 4.78 20.47
CA ALA A 211 3.96 4.00 20.31
C ALA A 211 3.88 2.84 21.35
N TRP A 212 5.00 2.17 21.65
CA TRP A 212 5.01 1.13 22.67
C TRP A 212 4.60 1.66 24.05
N ARG A 213 5.15 2.80 24.49
CA ARG A 213 4.75 3.42 25.75
C ARG A 213 3.25 3.73 25.83
N ARG A 214 2.64 4.02 24.68
CA ARG A 214 1.20 4.25 24.57
C ARG A 214 0.42 2.94 24.61
N ILE A 215 0.85 1.92 23.88
CA ILE A 215 0.22 0.59 23.83
C ILE A 215 0.16 -0.05 25.22
N GLU A 216 1.23 0.09 26.01
CA GLU A 216 1.30 -0.41 27.40
C GLU A 216 0.25 0.20 28.32
N LYS A 217 -0.17 1.44 28.06
CA LYS A 217 -1.14 2.19 28.85
C LYS A 217 -2.57 2.13 28.31
N CYS A 218 -2.79 1.58 27.12
CA CYS A 218 -4.04 1.69 26.37
C CYS A 218 -5.26 1.09 27.12
N GLY A 219 -5.11 -0.03 27.82
CA GLY A 219 -6.20 -0.62 28.63
C GLY A 219 -7.44 -1.12 27.86
N ARG A 220 -7.56 -0.88 26.55
CA ARG A 220 -8.69 -1.35 25.73
C ARG A 220 -8.68 -2.88 25.63
N PRO A 221 -9.84 -3.57 25.82
CA PRO A 221 -9.93 -5.02 25.66
C PRO A 221 -9.56 -5.45 24.23
N ARG A 222 -8.69 -6.45 24.11
CA ARG A 222 -8.26 -7.08 22.86
C ARG A 222 -7.73 -8.47 23.15
N TYR A 223 -7.78 -9.37 22.21
CA TYR A 223 -7.30 -10.74 22.39
C TYR A 223 -6.37 -11.17 21.26
N TYR A 224 -6.91 -11.40 20.03
CA TYR A 224 -6.12 -11.90 18.90
C TYR A 224 -5.13 -10.86 18.36
N LEU A 225 -5.51 -9.59 18.32
CA LEU A 225 -4.70 -8.47 17.88
C LEU A 225 -3.99 -7.74 19.04
N ASP A 226 -3.65 -8.43 20.11
CA ASP A 226 -2.90 -7.86 21.23
C ASP A 226 -1.40 -7.76 20.89
N LEU A 227 -0.94 -6.54 20.59
CA LEU A 227 0.44 -6.27 20.17
C LEU A 227 1.45 -6.52 21.30
N LEU A 228 1.06 -6.43 22.57
CA LEU A 228 1.95 -6.76 23.70
C LEU A 228 2.24 -8.27 23.76
N ARG A 229 1.23 -9.10 23.51
CA ARG A 229 1.42 -10.56 23.41
C ARG A 229 2.27 -10.93 22.22
N GLU A 230 2.03 -10.30 21.07
CA GLU A 230 2.84 -10.52 19.86
C GLU A 230 4.27 -10.06 20.08
N ARG A 231 4.53 -8.88 20.65
CA ARG A 231 5.88 -8.40 20.98
C ARG A 231 6.64 -9.43 21.81
N LYS A 232 6.02 -9.91 22.91
CA LYS A 232 6.64 -10.91 23.81
C LYS A 232 6.98 -12.21 23.10
N ALA A 233 6.11 -12.71 22.23
CA ALA A 233 6.33 -13.93 21.48
C ALA A 233 7.38 -13.75 20.37
N GLN A 234 7.29 -12.63 19.63
CA GLN A 234 8.15 -12.38 18.49
C GLN A 234 9.59 -12.04 18.87
N ALA A 235 9.82 -11.51 20.07
CA ALA A 235 11.16 -11.39 20.66
C ALA A 235 11.85 -12.76 20.83
N GLN A 236 11.08 -13.86 20.87
CA GLN A 236 11.59 -15.24 20.92
C GLN A 236 11.64 -15.91 19.52
N GLY A 237 11.39 -15.17 18.45
CA GLY A 237 11.34 -15.68 17.07
C GLY A 237 10.08 -16.50 16.75
N GLN A 238 8.97 -16.26 17.43
CA GLN A 238 7.70 -16.97 17.21
C GLN A 238 6.52 -16.03 17.46
N SER A 239 5.36 -16.29 16.86
CA SER A 239 4.14 -15.54 17.12
C SER A 239 3.38 -16.06 18.33
N ALA A 240 2.50 -15.23 18.88
CA ALA A 240 1.63 -15.58 20.00
C ALA A 240 0.67 -16.75 19.66
N TYR A 241 0.21 -16.78 18.42
CA TYR A 241 -0.68 -17.81 17.87
C TYR A 241 -0.01 -18.51 16.69
N THR A 242 -0.67 -19.52 16.09
CA THR A 242 -0.13 -20.18 14.89
C THR A 242 -0.07 -19.18 13.74
N PRO A 243 1.11 -18.88 13.18
CA PRO A 243 1.28 -17.90 12.14
C PRO A 243 0.92 -18.44 10.74
N ALA A 244 0.85 -17.57 9.75
CA ALA A 244 0.73 -17.91 8.35
C ALA A 244 2.09 -18.44 7.80
N ILE A 245 2.52 -19.62 8.25
CA ILE A 245 3.85 -20.18 8.03
C ILE A 245 4.26 -20.12 6.55
N SER A 246 3.43 -20.64 5.65
CA SER A 246 3.68 -20.69 4.21
C SER A 246 3.88 -19.28 3.61
N VAL A 247 3.08 -18.30 4.05
CA VAL A 247 3.23 -16.91 3.58
C VAL A 247 4.53 -16.31 4.11
N ILE A 248 4.92 -16.61 5.34
CA ILE A 248 6.19 -16.14 5.93
C ILE A 248 7.39 -16.77 5.22
N GLN A 249 7.34 -18.06 4.85
CA GLN A 249 8.37 -18.71 4.03
C GLN A 249 8.50 -18.02 2.65
N GLY A 250 7.37 -17.73 2.00
CA GLY A 250 7.36 -16.96 0.75
C GLY A 250 7.86 -15.53 0.93
N LEU A 251 7.53 -14.88 2.04
CA LEU A 251 7.99 -13.53 2.36
C LEU A 251 9.51 -13.47 2.53
N LYS A 252 10.14 -14.50 3.10
CA LYS A 252 11.60 -14.60 3.17
C LYS A 252 12.23 -14.56 1.77
N ALA A 253 11.71 -15.37 0.83
CA ALA A 253 12.22 -15.38 -0.54
C ALA A 253 12.04 -14.04 -1.26
N ALA A 254 10.90 -13.38 -1.05
CA ALA A 254 10.65 -12.06 -1.61
C ALA A 254 11.57 -10.99 -1.01
N LEU A 255 11.81 -11.03 0.30
CA LEU A 255 12.76 -10.13 0.96
C LEU A 255 14.19 -10.33 0.46
N ASP A 256 14.63 -11.57 0.21
CA ASP A 256 15.95 -11.84 -0.36
C ASP A 256 16.13 -11.15 -1.71
N LEU A 257 15.11 -11.20 -2.58
CA LEU A 257 15.14 -10.49 -3.85
C LEU A 257 15.15 -8.97 -3.64
N ILE A 258 14.25 -8.43 -2.81
CA ILE A 258 14.12 -7.00 -2.54
C ILE A 258 15.43 -6.44 -1.99
N LEU A 259 16.04 -7.11 -1.03
CA LEU A 259 17.29 -6.66 -0.41
C LEU A 259 18.47 -6.77 -1.37
N LYS A 260 18.51 -7.81 -2.21
CA LYS A 260 19.52 -7.95 -3.28
C LYS A 260 19.40 -6.84 -4.31
N MET A 261 18.18 -6.46 -4.68
CA MET A 261 17.94 -5.31 -5.58
C MET A 261 18.27 -3.98 -4.91
N GLY A 262 18.04 -3.88 -3.62
CA GLY A 262 17.99 -2.63 -2.85
C GLY A 262 16.57 -2.06 -2.78
N VAL A 263 16.18 -1.62 -1.60
CA VAL A 263 14.81 -1.09 -1.33
C VAL A 263 14.49 0.14 -2.19
N ASP A 264 15.47 1.01 -2.42
CA ASP A 264 15.28 2.20 -3.23
C ASP A 264 15.06 1.86 -4.71
N ASN A 265 15.63 0.76 -5.20
CA ASN A 265 15.40 0.24 -6.55
C ASN A 265 13.99 -0.37 -6.70
N LEU A 266 13.41 -0.91 -5.63
CA LEU A 266 12.00 -1.32 -5.63
C LEU A 266 11.08 -0.11 -5.85
N VAL A 267 11.36 0.99 -5.16
CA VAL A 267 10.64 2.27 -5.33
C VAL A 267 10.89 2.85 -6.74
N ALA A 268 12.13 2.79 -7.23
CA ALA A 268 12.48 3.25 -8.58
C ALA A 268 11.73 2.45 -9.67
N ASN A 269 11.60 1.12 -9.50
CA ASN A 269 10.80 0.29 -10.41
C ASN A 269 9.33 0.74 -10.44
N ALA A 270 8.70 0.95 -9.29
CA ALA A 270 7.31 1.47 -9.23
C ALA A 270 7.20 2.86 -9.86
N THR A 271 8.21 3.73 -9.68
CA THR A 271 8.27 5.06 -10.29
C THR A 271 8.34 4.98 -11.81
N LEU A 272 9.19 4.11 -12.34
CA LEU A 272 9.31 3.85 -13.77
C LEU A 272 7.98 3.37 -14.37
N GLN A 273 7.36 2.36 -13.77
CA GLN A 273 6.11 1.78 -14.25
C GLN A 273 4.97 2.82 -14.25
N ALA A 274 4.84 3.55 -13.15
CA ALA A 274 3.83 4.59 -13.00
C ALA A 274 4.06 5.75 -13.97
N GLY A 275 5.31 6.16 -14.15
CA GLY A 275 5.69 7.23 -15.07
C GLY A 275 5.40 6.87 -16.52
N ALA A 276 5.74 5.66 -16.95
CA ALA A 276 5.46 5.15 -18.31
C ALA A 276 3.94 5.09 -18.58
N ALA A 277 3.16 4.56 -17.65
CA ALA A 277 1.70 4.53 -17.76
C ALA A 277 1.10 5.95 -17.83
N ARG A 278 1.56 6.86 -16.98
CA ARG A 278 1.11 8.26 -17.00
C ARG A 278 1.52 9.01 -18.27
N ALA A 279 2.70 8.71 -18.84
CA ALA A 279 3.13 9.26 -20.12
C ALA A 279 2.18 8.85 -21.26
N ALA A 280 1.81 7.57 -21.32
CA ALA A 280 0.83 7.08 -22.30
C ALA A 280 -0.54 7.75 -22.13
N ILE A 281 -1.08 7.81 -20.89
CA ILE A 281 -2.38 8.41 -20.59
C ILE A 281 -2.41 9.88 -20.98
N LYS A 282 -1.35 10.64 -20.69
CA LYS A 282 -1.20 12.05 -21.08
C LYS A 282 -1.09 12.21 -22.60
N CYS A 283 -0.36 11.32 -23.29
CA CYS A 283 -0.25 11.30 -24.74
C CYS A 283 -1.62 11.13 -25.42
N TRP A 284 -2.52 10.36 -24.80
CA TRP A 284 -3.91 10.20 -25.25
C TRP A 284 -4.84 11.38 -24.88
N GLY A 285 -4.29 12.45 -24.30
CA GLY A 285 -5.08 13.62 -23.88
C GLY A 285 -5.98 13.36 -22.66
N MET A 286 -5.78 12.25 -21.92
CA MET A 286 -6.60 11.91 -20.78
C MET A 286 -6.08 12.51 -19.48
N GLN A 287 -7.00 12.84 -18.58
CA GLN A 287 -6.66 13.43 -17.29
C GLN A 287 -6.26 12.36 -16.28
N ILE A 288 -5.08 12.53 -15.65
CA ILE A 288 -4.73 11.82 -14.41
C ILE A 288 -5.63 12.34 -13.31
N PHE A 289 -6.29 11.42 -12.60
CA PHE A 289 -7.37 11.78 -11.66
C PHE A 289 -6.86 12.50 -10.40
N PRO A 290 -5.86 11.98 -9.63
CA PRO A 290 -5.41 12.65 -8.42
C PRO A 290 -4.54 13.89 -8.73
N ARG A 291 -4.68 14.93 -7.90
CA ARG A 291 -3.86 16.15 -7.98
C ARG A 291 -2.38 15.85 -7.72
N VAL A 292 -2.11 15.05 -6.69
CA VAL A 292 -0.77 14.53 -6.38
C VAL A 292 -0.79 13.02 -6.48
N SER A 293 -0.10 12.48 -7.49
CA SER A 293 -0.10 11.04 -7.77
C SER A 293 0.99 10.29 -7.01
N GLY A 294 0.61 9.23 -6.30
CA GLY A 294 1.55 8.21 -5.81
C GLY A 294 1.96 7.22 -6.91
N ASN A 295 3.05 6.48 -6.68
CA ASN A 295 3.56 5.52 -7.67
C ASN A 295 2.92 4.12 -7.56
N ALA A 296 2.13 3.86 -6.51
CA ALA A 296 1.43 2.58 -6.37
C ALA A 296 0.33 2.37 -7.41
N VAL A 297 -0.36 3.46 -7.78
CA VAL A 297 -1.55 3.43 -8.64
C VAL A 297 -1.59 4.65 -9.54
N THR A 298 -1.83 4.43 -10.83
CA THR A 298 -2.26 5.48 -11.74
C THR A 298 -3.77 5.37 -11.91
N ALA A 299 -4.51 6.40 -11.47
CA ALA A 299 -5.93 6.56 -11.74
C ALA A 299 -6.14 7.65 -12.78
N PHE A 300 -7.03 7.41 -13.73
CA PHE A 300 -7.30 8.36 -14.81
C PHE A 300 -8.78 8.34 -15.23
N ILE A 301 -9.21 9.43 -15.85
CA ILE A 301 -10.57 9.59 -16.37
C ILE A 301 -10.55 9.24 -17.87
N PRO A 302 -11.28 8.20 -18.32
CA PRO A 302 -11.42 7.91 -19.74
C PRO A 302 -12.22 9.03 -20.45
N PRO A 303 -12.12 9.13 -21.79
CA PRO A 303 -12.86 10.16 -22.55
C PRO A 303 -14.38 10.03 -22.36
N THR A 304 -15.07 11.15 -22.53
CA THR A 304 -16.55 11.18 -22.52
C THR A 304 -17.12 10.19 -23.53
N GLY A 305 -18.08 9.38 -23.10
CA GLY A 305 -18.70 8.34 -23.94
C GLY A 305 -18.02 6.97 -23.86
N VAL A 306 -16.82 6.86 -23.31
CA VAL A 306 -16.14 5.59 -23.06
C VAL A 306 -16.57 5.02 -21.71
N ASP A 307 -17.20 3.83 -21.73
CA ASP A 307 -17.61 3.12 -20.52
C ASP A 307 -16.40 2.34 -19.92
N PRO A 308 -15.92 2.71 -18.70
CA PRO A 308 -14.83 2.01 -18.03
C PRO A 308 -15.08 0.50 -17.87
N SER A 309 -16.33 0.08 -17.70
CA SER A 309 -16.70 -1.32 -17.51
C SER A 309 -16.48 -2.14 -18.77
N LYS A 310 -16.75 -1.56 -19.96
CA LYS A 310 -16.47 -2.18 -21.26
C LYS A 310 -14.96 -2.32 -21.47
N VAL A 311 -14.19 -1.29 -21.16
CA VAL A 311 -12.73 -1.33 -21.26
C VAL A 311 -12.16 -2.44 -20.37
N MET A 312 -12.53 -2.49 -19.09
CA MET A 312 -12.07 -3.53 -18.16
C MET A 312 -12.48 -4.94 -18.64
N LYS A 313 -13.71 -5.08 -19.16
CA LYS A 313 -14.19 -6.37 -19.69
C LYS A 313 -13.34 -6.81 -20.89
N MET A 314 -13.05 -5.91 -21.81
CA MET A 314 -12.22 -6.20 -22.99
C MET A 314 -10.77 -6.54 -22.60
N MET A 315 -10.17 -5.77 -21.71
CA MET A 315 -8.84 -6.05 -21.17
C MET A 315 -8.75 -7.47 -20.59
N ARG A 316 -9.73 -7.86 -19.79
CA ARG A 316 -9.79 -9.20 -19.18
C ARG A 316 -10.04 -10.30 -20.20
N ASP A 317 -11.10 -10.17 -20.98
CA ASP A 317 -11.63 -11.28 -21.79
C ASP A 317 -10.81 -11.54 -23.06
N ARG A 318 -10.21 -10.49 -23.65
CA ARG A 318 -9.42 -10.61 -24.88
C ARG A 318 -7.93 -10.74 -24.60
N PHE A 319 -7.41 -10.01 -23.64
CA PHE A 319 -5.95 -9.92 -23.41
C PHE A 319 -5.48 -10.62 -22.13
N GLY A 320 -6.41 -11.07 -21.28
CA GLY A 320 -6.07 -11.64 -19.98
C GLY A 320 -5.49 -10.61 -18.99
N VAL A 321 -5.68 -9.31 -19.24
CA VAL A 321 -5.13 -8.23 -18.42
C VAL A 321 -6.20 -7.68 -17.48
N LEU A 322 -5.91 -7.71 -16.19
CA LEU A 322 -6.81 -7.24 -15.15
C LEU A 322 -6.37 -5.85 -14.67
N ILE A 323 -7.23 -4.85 -14.88
CA ILE A 323 -7.13 -3.50 -14.31
C ILE A 323 -8.35 -3.24 -13.42
N SER A 324 -8.36 -2.16 -12.66
CA SER A 324 -9.45 -1.85 -11.72
C SER A 324 -10.22 -0.60 -12.14
N GLY A 325 -11.51 -0.56 -11.78
CA GLY A 325 -12.33 0.65 -11.84
C GLY A 325 -12.27 1.47 -10.55
N GLY A 326 -13.01 2.59 -10.52
CA GLY A 326 -13.20 3.40 -9.33
C GLY A 326 -14.00 2.70 -8.24
N GLN A 327 -13.87 3.20 -7.01
CA GLN A 327 -14.62 2.76 -5.83
C GLN A 327 -15.40 3.94 -5.22
N GLY A 328 -16.37 3.66 -4.36
CA GLY A 328 -17.19 4.70 -3.73
C GLY A 328 -17.81 5.63 -4.77
N SER A 329 -17.66 6.93 -4.58
CA SER A 329 -18.20 7.98 -5.48
C SER A 329 -17.57 7.98 -6.89
N MET A 330 -16.45 7.28 -7.08
CA MET A 330 -15.75 7.18 -8.36
C MET A 330 -16.09 5.90 -9.15
N LYS A 331 -17.00 5.06 -8.66
CA LYS A 331 -17.46 3.86 -9.39
C LYS A 331 -18.00 4.24 -10.78
N GLY A 332 -17.46 3.60 -11.82
CA GLY A 332 -17.83 3.85 -13.21
C GLY A 332 -17.28 5.16 -13.81
N LYS A 333 -16.43 5.91 -13.10
CA LYS A 333 -15.88 7.20 -13.56
C LYS A 333 -14.41 7.19 -13.90
N ILE A 334 -13.62 6.33 -13.23
CA ILE A 334 -12.17 6.22 -13.42
C ILE A 334 -11.73 4.79 -13.68
N LEU A 335 -10.59 4.66 -14.32
CA LEU A 335 -9.81 3.42 -14.42
C LEU A 335 -8.54 3.55 -13.58
N ARG A 336 -8.07 2.41 -13.02
CA ARG A 336 -6.88 2.37 -12.17
C ARG A 336 -5.94 1.25 -12.63
N ILE A 337 -4.66 1.57 -12.73
CA ILE A 337 -3.56 0.67 -13.06
C ILE A 337 -2.64 0.59 -11.84
N GLY A 338 -2.38 -0.60 -11.33
CA GLY A 338 -1.43 -0.84 -10.25
C GLY A 338 0.00 -0.97 -10.78
N HIS A 339 0.98 -0.49 -10.02
CA HIS A 339 2.40 -0.51 -10.37
C HIS A 339 3.24 -1.18 -9.27
N LEU A 340 2.68 -2.18 -8.62
CA LEU A 340 3.27 -2.94 -7.52
C LEU A 340 3.02 -4.43 -7.71
N GLY A 341 3.97 -5.25 -7.32
CA GLY A 341 3.98 -6.68 -7.57
C GLY A 341 5.12 -7.09 -8.49
N TYR A 342 5.17 -8.37 -8.82
CA TYR A 342 6.23 -8.94 -9.64
C TYR A 342 5.90 -8.79 -11.13
N PHE A 343 6.26 -7.66 -11.71
CA PHE A 343 6.24 -7.40 -13.14
C PHE A 343 7.24 -6.32 -13.53
N ASP A 344 7.62 -6.31 -14.79
CA ASP A 344 8.64 -5.43 -15.35
C ASP A 344 8.06 -4.43 -16.38
N PHE A 345 8.97 -3.66 -17.00
CA PHE A 345 8.61 -2.67 -18.01
C PHE A 345 8.00 -3.31 -19.27
N LEU A 346 8.44 -4.51 -19.68
CA LEU A 346 7.90 -5.16 -20.88
C LEU A 346 6.43 -5.54 -20.68
N GLU A 347 6.06 -6.01 -19.50
CA GLU A 347 4.67 -6.29 -19.16
C GLU A 347 3.83 -5.00 -19.10
N THR A 348 4.39 -3.92 -18.55
CA THR A 348 3.74 -2.60 -18.55
C THR A 348 3.54 -2.06 -19.96
N LEU A 349 4.54 -2.18 -20.83
CA LEU A 349 4.43 -1.77 -22.24
C LEU A 349 3.35 -2.57 -22.96
N GLY A 350 3.32 -3.89 -22.78
CA GLY A 350 2.27 -4.77 -23.32
C GLY A 350 0.88 -4.42 -22.81
N MET A 351 0.74 -4.10 -21.53
CA MET A 351 -0.51 -3.64 -20.93
C MET A 351 -0.99 -2.31 -21.54
N ILE A 352 -0.08 -1.35 -21.77
CA ILE A 352 -0.38 -0.06 -22.41
C ILE A 352 -0.92 -0.29 -23.83
N GLY A 353 -0.27 -1.14 -24.64
CA GLY A 353 -0.74 -1.47 -25.99
C GLY A 353 -2.12 -2.13 -25.99
N CYS A 354 -2.40 -3.04 -25.04
CA CYS A 354 -3.72 -3.65 -24.90
C CYS A 354 -4.78 -2.63 -24.48
N LEU A 355 -4.43 -1.72 -23.56
CA LEU A 355 -5.32 -0.66 -23.07
C LEU A 355 -5.67 0.34 -24.19
N GLU A 356 -4.70 0.70 -25.02
CA GLU A 356 -4.89 1.57 -26.18
C GLU A 356 -5.91 0.98 -27.16
N ILE A 357 -5.79 -0.31 -27.50
CA ILE A 357 -6.76 -1.03 -28.34
C ILE A 357 -8.14 -1.04 -27.65
N ALA A 358 -8.20 -1.38 -26.37
CA ALA A 358 -9.48 -1.47 -25.64
C ALA A 358 -10.20 -0.13 -25.53
N LEU A 359 -9.46 0.96 -25.35
CA LEU A 359 -10.01 2.32 -25.32
C LEU A 359 -10.53 2.75 -26.68
N THR A 360 -9.77 2.47 -27.75
CA THR A 360 -10.16 2.80 -29.13
C THR A 360 -11.44 2.03 -29.53
N GLU A 361 -11.51 0.75 -29.28
CA GLU A 361 -12.71 -0.06 -29.57
C GLU A 361 -13.90 0.30 -28.66
N ALA A 362 -13.65 0.92 -27.51
CA ALA A 362 -14.71 1.46 -26.64
C ALA A 362 -15.19 2.88 -27.07
N GLY A 363 -14.60 3.45 -28.12
CA GLY A 363 -15.00 4.72 -28.72
C GLY A 363 -14.05 5.89 -28.49
N ALA A 364 -12.85 5.67 -27.94
CA ALA A 364 -11.84 6.71 -27.86
C ALA A 364 -11.15 6.93 -29.22
N GLU A 365 -10.92 8.18 -29.60
CA GLU A 365 -10.17 8.52 -30.80
C GLU A 365 -8.66 8.56 -30.48
N LEU A 366 -7.95 7.43 -30.65
CA LEU A 366 -6.54 7.29 -30.35
C LEU A 366 -5.75 6.78 -31.58
N GLU A 367 -4.54 7.31 -31.76
CA GLU A 367 -3.56 6.75 -32.71
C GLU A 367 -2.91 5.51 -32.07
N ILE A 368 -3.15 4.34 -32.65
CA ILE A 368 -2.59 3.07 -32.15
C ILE A 368 -1.06 3.13 -32.21
N GLY A 369 -0.43 2.78 -31.09
CA GLY A 369 1.03 2.82 -30.90
C GLY A 369 1.54 4.12 -30.25
N SER A 370 0.70 5.17 -30.14
CA SER A 370 1.12 6.45 -29.57
C SER A 370 1.47 6.35 -28.08
N GLY A 371 0.66 5.64 -27.29
CA GLY A 371 0.91 5.40 -25.89
C GLY A 371 2.15 4.53 -25.65
N CYS A 372 2.34 3.49 -26.45
CA CYS A 372 3.55 2.67 -26.38
C CYS A 372 4.80 3.51 -26.71
N ARG A 373 4.75 4.38 -27.71
CA ARG A 373 5.84 5.31 -28.04
C ARG A 373 6.16 6.24 -26.86
N ALA A 374 5.15 6.86 -26.26
CA ALA A 374 5.32 7.74 -25.12
C ALA A 374 5.93 7.01 -23.89
N ALA A 375 5.53 5.76 -23.65
CA ALA A 375 6.09 4.93 -22.58
C ALA A 375 7.57 4.59 -22.83
N LEU A 376 7.95 4.27 -24.09
CA LEU A 376 9.34 3.98 -24.48
C LEU A 376 10.22 5.24 -24.36
N GLU A 377 9.73 6.40 -24.74
CA GLU A 377 10.42 7.68 -24.58
C GLU A 377 10.67 7.96 -23.11
N TYR A 378 9.65 7.80 -22.26
CA TYR A 378 9.80 7.94 -20.80
C TYR A 378 10.83 6.97 -20.23
N TYR A 379 10.80 5.69 -20.63
CA TYR A 379 11.78 4.68 -20.20
C TYR A 379 13.22 5.08 -20.54
N ARG A 380 13.43 5.56 -21.78
CA ARG A 380 14.75 6.00 -22.26
C ARG A 380 15.29 7.19 -21.43
N GLU A 381 14.42 8.13 -21.07
CA GLU A 381 14.78 9.30 -20.27
C GLU A 381 15.06 8.92 -18.81
N PHE A 382 14.23 8.05 -18.24
CA PHE A 382 14.40 7.54 -16.87
C PHE A 382 15.76 6.85 -16.68
N GLY A 383 16.20 6.02 -17.63
CA GLY A 383 17.51 5.36 -17.58
C GLY A 383 18.72 6.29 -17.71
N ARG A 384 18.51 7.55 -18.15
CA ARG A 384 19.58 8.56 -18.24
C ARG A 384 19.70 9.41 -16.98
N SER A 385 18.69 9.38 -16.13
CA SER A 385 18.60 10.16 -14.88
C SER A 385 19.02 9.36 -13.63
N GLN A 386 19.28 8.05 -13.79
CA GLN A 386 19.84 7.15 -12.77
C GLN A 386 21.36 7.02 -12.94
#